data_33601b7506ab3195dc40586e422b1091
#
_entry.id   33601b7506ab3195dc40586e422b1091
#
_cell.length_a   1.000
_cell.length_b   1.000
_cell.length_c   1.000
_cell.angle_alpha   90.00
_cell.angle_beta   90.00
_cell.angle_gamma   90.00
#
_symmetry.space_group_name_H-M   'P 1'
#
loop_
_entity.id
_entity.type
_entity.pdbx_description
1 polymer ?
#
loop_
_entity_poly.entity_id
_entity_poly.type
_entity_poly.pdbx_seq_one_letter_code
_entity_poly.pdbx_strand_id
1 'polypeptide(L)'
;MGAGPVFCLGDIVGYGANPDEVVSWVKKRGVVCVLGNHDEAVLTGEVSWFNRHAAQAALWTRRVLSQESRAFLGALPATRIAEVEGLKILMAHGSPSDPLREYVDPSTHSDLFEFYLTKHKVDAVALGHTHVPYVWASKVGAVFNPGSVGQPRTGDPRASFATAEISGHQLSVDLHLTPYDIDTAAEKMQQAGLPPILWQRLYRGI
;
A
#
# COMPACT_ATOMS: atom_id res chain seq x y z
N MET A 1 6.27 -19.93 -16.15
CA MET A 1 5.58 -20.00 -14.85
C MET A 1 4.51 -18.92 -14.87
N GLY A 2 3.27 -19.22 -14.46
CA GLY A 2 2.23 -18.20 -14.34
C GLY A 2 2.56 -17.25 -13.18
N ALA A 3 2.22 -15.96 -13.31
CA ALA A 3 2.33 -15.04 -12.18
C ALA A 3 1.40 -15.51 -11.04
N GLY A 4 1.91 -15.53 -9.82
CA GLY A 4 1.13 -15.83 -8.62
C GLY A 4 0.10 -14.75 -8.29
N PRO A 5 -0.55 -14.81 -7.13
CA PRO A 5 -1.50 -13.79 -6.70
C PRO A 5 -0.83 -12.41 -6.56
N VAL A 6 -1.59 -11.35 -6.87
CA VAL A 6 -1.15 -9.97 -6.65
C VAL A 6 -1.74 -9.48 -5.32
N PHE A 7 -0.91 -8.85 -4.50
CA PHE A 7 -1.30 -8.28 -3.21
C PHE A 7 -1.25 -6.76 -3.24
N CYS A 8 -2.18 -6.11 -2.53
CA CYS A 8 -2.19 -4.67 -2.29
C CYS A 8 -2.32 -4.40 -0.79
N LEU A 9 -1.38 -3.63 -0.26
CA LEU A 9 -1.26 -3.35 1.16
C LEU A 9 -2.04 -2.08 1.58
N GLY A 10 -3.15 -1.80 0.91
CA GLY A 10 -4.02 -0.66 1.21
C GLY A 10 -3.65 0.62 0.47
N ASP A 11 -4.37 1.69 0.77
CA ASP A 11 -4.28 2.98 0.10
C ASP A 11 -4.47 2.86 -1.42
N ILE A 12 -5.53 2.13 -1.80
CA ILE A 12 -5.93 1.94 -3.20
C ILE A 12 -6.34 3.29 -3.80
N VAL A 13 -6.91 4.16 -2.98
CA VAL A 13 -7.30 5.52 -3.34
C VAL A 13 -6.66 6.55 -2.40
N GLY A 14 -6.76 7.85 -2.75
CA GLY A 14 -6.30 8.93 -1.87
C GLY A 14 -5.74 10.12 -2.62
N TYR A 15 -4.50 10.08 -3.07
CA TYR A 15 -3.83 11.23 -3.69
C TYR A 15 -4.10 11.38 -5.19
N GLY A 16 -4.31 10.28 -5.91
CA GLY A 16 -4.41 10.25 -7.36
C GLY A 16 -5.77 10.70 -7.90
N ALA A 17 -5.83 11.05 -9.18
CA ALA A 17 -7.01 11.61 -9.84
C ALA A 17 -7.98 10.58 -10.42
N ASN A 18 -7.63 9.28 -10.41
CA ASN A 18 -8.39 8.22 -11.08
C ASN A 18 -8.89 7.13 -10.10
N PRO A 19 -9.59 7.46 -8.99
CA PRO A 19 -9.88 6.49 -7.94
C PRO A 19 -10.76 5.33 -8.42
N ASP A 20 -11.82 5.59 -9.19
CA ASP A 20 -12.71 4.53 -9.69
C ASP A 20 -12.02 3.59 -10.69
N GLU A 21 -11.13 4.14 -11.53
CA GLU A 21 -10.37 3.32 -12.49
C GLU A 21 -9.46 2.35 -11.77
N VAL A 22 -8.76 2.83 -10.72
CA VAL A 22 -7.84 2.00 -9.92
C VAL A 22 -8.62 0.92 -9.16
N VAL A 23 -9.72 1.27 -8.50
CA VAL A 23 -10.57 0.29 -7.80
C VAL A 23 -11.12 -0.75 -8.78
N SER A 24 -11.59 -0.33 -9.95
CA SER A 24 -12.08 -1.23 -11.00
C SER A 24 -10.99 -2.18 -11.49
N TRP A 25 -9.76 -1.68 -11.67
CA TRP A 25 -8.61 -2.48 -12.09
C TRP A 25 -8.25 -3.54 -11.04
N VAL A 26 -8.14 -3.13 -9.77
CA VAL A 26 -7.85 -4.00 -8.62
C VAL A 26 -8.90 -5.11 -8.51
N LYS A 27 -10.19 -4.73 -8.58
CA LYS A 27 -11.32 -5.65 -8.51
C LYS A 27 -11.32 -6.66 -9.67
N LYS A 28 -11.18 -6.18 -10.91
CA LYS A 28 -11.18 -7.03 -12.11
C LYS A 28 -10.04 -8.04 -12.15
N ARG A 29 -8.91 -7.71 -11.55
CA ARG A 29 -7.75 -8.60 -11.47
C ARG A 29 -7.73 -9.52 -10.27
N GLY A 30 -8.74 -9.44 -9.40
CA GLY A 30 -8.80 -10.26 -8.21
C GLY A 30 -7.62 -10.02 -7.26
N VAL A 31 -7.13 -8.79 -7.19
CA VAL A 31 -6.04 -8.42 -6.28
C VAL A 31 -6.47 -8.65 -4.84
N VAL A 32 -5.65 -9.31 -4.06
CA VAL A 32 -5.91 -9.54 -2.63
C VAL A 32 -5.46 -8.31 -1.86
N CYS A 33 -6.42 -7.61 -1.23
CA CYS A 33 -6.18 -6.31 -0.61
C CYS A 33 -6.47 -6.31 0.88
N VAL A 34 -5.84 -5.38 1.59
CA VAL A 34 -6.24 -4.87 2.90
C VAL A 34 -6.64 -3.40 2.80
N LEU A 35 -7.36 -2.90 3.80
CA LEU A 35 -7.75 -1.50 3.89
C LEU A 35 -6.56 -0.64 4.28
N GLY A 36 -6.37 0.52 3.62
CA GLY A 36 -5.42 1.56 4.02
C GLY A 36 -6.11 2.71 4.75
N ASN A 37 -5.31 3.59 5.33
CA ASN A 37 -5.82 4.75 6.08
C ASN A 37 -6.46 5.80 5.15
N HIS A 38 -5.98 5.95 3.92
CA HIS A 38 -6.64 6.81 2.93
C HIS A 38 -7.96 6.21 2.46
N ASP A 39 -8.04 4.89 2.28
CA ASP A 39 -9.30 4.21 1.95
C ASP A 39 -10.33 4.43 3.06
N GLU A 40 -9.94 4.27 4.34
CA GLU A 40 -10.79 4.53 5.52
C GLU A 40 -11.27 5.99 5.54
N ALA A 41 -10.35 6.95 5.36
CA ALA A 41 -10.68 8.38 5.36
C ALA A 41 -11.66 8.76 4.25
N VAL A 42 -11.52 8.17 3.07
CA VAL A 42 -12.46 8.36 1.96
C VAL A 42 -13.85 7.81 2.30
N LEU A 43 -13.93 6.67 2.97
CA LEU A 43 -15.19 6.05 3.40
C LEU A 43 -15.89 6.83 4.52
N THR A 44 -15.16 7.20 5.55
CA THR A 44 -15.70 7.83 6.77
C THR A 44 -15.83 9.35 6.65
N GLY A 45 -14.94 10.00 5.92
CA GLY A 45 -14.76 11.45 5.91
C GLY A 45 -13.91 11.96 7.07
N GLU A 46 -13.37 11.07 7.91
CA GLU A 46 -12.51 11.43 9.04
C GLU A 46 -11.08 11.70 8.55
N VAL A 47 -10.67 12.95 8.63
CA VAL A 47 -9.38 13.43 8.13
C VAL A 47 -8.63 14.31 9.15
N SER A 48 -9.07 14.34 10.40
CA SER A 48 -8.54 15.24 11.44
C SER A 48 -7.05 15.02 11.73
N TRP A 49 -6.54 13.81 11.53
CA TRP A 49 -5.15 13.42 11.74
C TRP A 49 -4.28 13.52 10.47
N PHE A 50 -4.87 13.83 9.32
CA PHE A 50 -4.14 14.07 8.07
C PHE A 50 -3.53 15.47 8.03
N ASN A 51 -2.39 15.61 7.34
CA ASN A 51 -1.95 16.93 6.93
C ASN A 51 -2.96 17.55 5.94
N ARG A 52 -2.95 18.88 5.83
CA ARG A 52 -3.92 19.63 5.04
C ARG A 52 -4.09 19.11 3.61
N HIS A 53 -3.00 18.75 2.93
CA HIS A 53 -3.05 18.36 1.52
C HIS A 53 -3.59 16.93 1.36
N ALA A 54 -3.21 16.03 2.25
CA ALA A 54 -3.77 14.67 2.31
C ALA A 54 -5.27 14.70 2.62
N ALA A 55 -5.69 15.54 3.58
CA ALA A 55 -7.10 15.73 3.92
C ALA A 55 -7.90 16.26 2.71
N GLN A 56 -7.38 17.27 2.00
CA GLN A 56 -8.03 17.80 0.80
C GLN A 56 -8.20 16.74 -0.30
N ALA A 57 -7.15 15.93 -0.54
CA ALA A 57 -7.21 14.85 -1.53
C ALA A 57 -8.20 13.75 -1.12
N ALA A 58 -8.20 13.32 0.14
CA ALA A 58 -9.15 12.31 0.64
C ALA A 58 -10.60 12.78 0.52
N LEU A 59 -10.89 14.04 0.89
CA LEU A 59 -12.22 14.63 0.77
C LEU A 59 -12.63 14.84 -0.70
N TRP A 60 -11.70 15.18 -1.59
CA TRP A 60 -11.96 15.21 -3.02
C TRP A 60 -12.29 13.83 -3.56
N THR A 61 -11.47 12.82 -3.25
CA THR A 61 -11.71 11.42 -3.63
C THR A 61 -13.08 10.94 -3.12
N ARG A 62 -13.41 11.26 -1.85
CA ARG A 62 -14.72 10.96 -1.28
C ARG A 62 -15.87 11.53 -2.10
N ARG A 63 -15.73 12.72 -2.69
CA ARG A 63 -16.80 13.33 -3.50
C ARG A 63 -17.01 12.64 -4.85
N VAL A 64 -15.89 12.24 -5.50
CA VAL A 64 -15.95 11.71 -6.87
C VAL A 64 -16.10 10.20 -6.95
N LEU A 65 -15.74 9.48 -5.88
CA LEU A 65 -15.77 8.02 -5.84
C LEU A 65 -17.20 7.48 -5.98
N SER A 66 -17.41 6.53 -6.87
CA SER A 66 -18.69 5.86 -7.09
C SER A 66 -19.14 5.03 -5.88
N GLN A 67 -20.44 4.74 -5.81
CA GLN A 67 -21.00 3.88 -4.77
C GLN A 67 -20.46 2.45 -4.87
N GLU A 68 -20.22 1.94 -6.08
CA GLU A 68 -19.64 0.61 -6.29
C GLU A 68 -18.22 0.51 -5.71
N SER A 69 -17.37 1.52 -5.99
CA SER A 69 -16.00 1.58 -5.46
C SER A 69 -16.00 1.73 -3.94
N ARG A 70 -16.92 2.55 -3.39
CA ARG A 70 -17.07 2.65 -1.92
C ARG A 70 -17.46 1.32 -1.30
N ALA A 71 -18.39 0.58 -1.90
CA ALA A 71 -18.79 -0.73 -1.40
C ALA A 71 -17.62 -1.73 -1.44
N PHE A 72 -16.80 -1.71 -2.50
CA PHE A 72 -15.60 -2.52 -2.58
C PHE A 72 -14.59 -2.20 -1.47
N LEU A 73 -14.22 -0.92 -1.31
CA LEU A 73 -13.29 -0.49 -0.27
C LEU A 73 -13.82 -0.81 1.14
N GLY A 74 -15.11 -0.58 1.39
CA GLY A 74 -15.75 -0.86 2.67
C GLY A 74 -15.82 -2.34 3.05
N ALA A 75 -15.61 -3.24 2.10
CA ALA A 75 -15.54 -4.68 2.35
C ALA A 75 -14.11 -5.19 2.63
N LEU A 76 -13.10 -4.33 2.51
CA LEU A 76 -11.70 -4.72 2.75
C LEU A 76 -11.43 -4.89 4.25
N PRO A 77 -10.73 -5.97 4.64
CA PRO A 77 -10.31 -6.14 6.03
C PRO A 77 -9.11 -5.24 6.35
N ALA A 78 -8.95 -4.86 7.62
CA ALA A 78 -7.77 -4.12 8.09
C ALA A 78 -6.48 -4.96 8.04
N THR A 79 -6.60 -6.27 8.28
CA THR A 79 -5.51 -7.24 8.14
C THR A 79 -6.00 -8.49 7.44
N ARG A 80 -5.09 -9.21 6.78
CA ARG A 80 -5.40 -10.49 6.14
C ARG A 80 -4.20 -11.43 6.20
N ILE A 81 -4.44 -12.70 6.46
CA ILE A 81 -3.44 -13.75 6.22
C ILE A 81 -3.77 -14.41 4.89
N ALA A 82 -2.82 -14.34 3.96
CA ALA A 82 -2.86 -15.08 2.70
C ALA A 82 -1.95 -16.30 2.80
N GLU A 83 -2.41 -17.43 2.26
CA GLU A 83 -1.60 -18.64 2.17
C GLU A 83 -1.23 -18.88 0.71
N VAL A 84 0.07 -18.96 0.43
CA VAL A 84 0.61 -19.17 -0.91
C VAL A 84 1.66 -20.27 -0.83
N GLU A 85 1.46 -21.36 -1.56
CA GLU A 85 2.37 -22.50 -1.60
C GLU A 85 2.76 -23.04 -0.20
N GLY A 86 1.82 -22.99 0.76
CA GLY A 86 2.01 -23.46 2.13
C GLY A 86 2.65 -22.44 3.08
N LEU A 87 3.07 -21.27 2.60
CA LEU A 87 3.55 -20.18 3.44
C LEU A 87 2.42 -19.18 3.75
N LYS A 88 2.39 -18.69 4.99
CA LYS A 88 1.43 -17.70 5.50
C LYS A 88 2.04 -16.31 5.50
N ILE A 89 1.38 -15.39 4.82
CA ILE A 89 1.79 -13.99 4.72
C ILE A 89 0.72 -13.12 5.39
N LEU A 90 1.05 -12.48 6.50
CA LEU A 90 0.20 -11.48 7.14
C LEU A 90 0.35 -10.15 6.42
N MET A 91 -0.76 -9.60 5.98
CA MET A 91 -0.85 -8.30 5.31
C MET A 91 -1.49 -7.29 6.26
N ALA A 92 -0.88 -6.13 6.39
CA ALA A 92 -1.43 -4.95 7.07
C ALA A 92 -0.95 -3.68 6.34
N HIS A 93 -1.73 -2.59 6.38
CA HIS A 93 -1.26 -1.32 5.83
C HIS A 93 -0.22 -0.67 6.74
N GLY A 94 -0.53 -0.46 8.02
CA GLY A 94 0.41 -0.03 9.05
C GLY A 94 1.17 -1.21 9.66
N SER A 95 0.89 -1.54 10.91
CA SER A 95 1.45 -2.73 11.59
C SER A 95 0.36 -3.74 11.96
N PRO A 96 0.73 -4.96 12.35
CA PRO A 96 -0.25 -5.90 12.91
C PRO A 96 -0.91 -5.41 14.22
N SER A 97 -0.32 -4.45 14.93
CA SER A 97 -0.84 -3.89 16.18
C SER A 97 -1.73 -2.67 15.97
N ASP A 98 -1.39 -1.83 14.99
CA ASP A 98 -2.23 -0.72 14.50
C ASP A 98 -2.23 -0.76 12.96
N PRO A 99 -3.17 -1.51 12.37
CA PRO A 99 -3.16 -1.80 10.94
C PRO A 99 -3.31 -0.60 10.01
N LEU A 100 -3.79 0.54 10.51
CA LEU A 100 -4.09 1.69 9.66
C LEU A 100 -3.17 2.89 9.88
N ARG A 101 -2.51 3.02 11.05
CA ARG A 101 -1.86 4.29 11.41
C ARG A 101 -0.40 4.19 11.79
N GLU A 102 0.08 3.03 12.20
CA GLU A 102 1.47 2.90 12.64
C GLU A 102 2.44 2.94 11.46
N TYR A 103 3.38 3.90 11.51
CA TYR A 103 4.51 3.96 10.57
C TYR A 103 5.62 3.02 11.04
N VAL A 104 5.82 1.93 10.33
CA VAL A 104 6.84 0.93 10.68
C VAL A 104 8.12 1.20 9.91
N ASP A 105 9.17 1.55 10.64
CA ASP A 105 10.52 1.77 10.12
C ASP A 105 11.46 0.68 10.67
N PRO A 106 12.20 -0.06 9.83
CA PRO A 106 13.09 -1.12 10.31
C PRO A 106 14.22 -0.63 11.23
N SER A 107 14.60 0.64 11.15
CA SER A 107 15.63 1.21 12.05
C SER A 107 15.15 1.36 13.49
N THR A 108 13.85 1.47 13.71
CA THR A 108 13.23 1.70 15.03
C THR A 108 12.33 0.58 15.51
N HIS A 109 11.86 -0.30 14.61
CA HIS A 109 10.87 -1.32 14.92
C HIS A 109 11.37 -2.76 14.67
N SER A 110 12.63 -2.98 14.30
CA SER A 110 13.14 -4.32 14.00
C SER A 110 12.98 -5.32 15.15
N ASP A 111 12.99 -4.86 16.39
CA ASP A 111 12.77 -5.68 17.59
C ASP A 111 11.37 -6.29 17.65
N LEU A 112 10.39 -5.66 16.95
CA LEU A 112 9.02 -6.13 16.89
C LEU A 112 8.78 -7.15 15.76
N PHE A 113 9.69 -7.28 14.80
CA PHE A 113 9.46 -8.08 13.61
C PHE A 113 9.36 -9.58 13.92
N GLU A 114 10.29 -10.11 14.72
CA GLU A 114 10.20 -11.51 15.18
C GLU A 114 9.00 -11.75 16.07
N PHE A 115 8.61 -10.78 16.87
CA PHE A 115 7.39 -10.84 17.67
C PHE A 115 6.14 -10.93 16.79
N TYR A 116 6.02 -10.12 15.71
CA TYR A 116 4.88 -10.21 14.79
C TYR A 116 4.81 -11.58 14.11
N LEU A 117 5.93 -12.08 13.58
CA LEU A 117 6.00 -13.39 12.94
C LEU A 117 5.56 -14.51 13.90
N THR A 118 6.12 -14.53 15.10
CA THR A 118 5.87 -15.57 16.11
C THR A 118 4.44 -15.51 16.66
N LYS A 119 3.97 -14.29 17.03
CA LYS A 119 2.64 -14.06 17.59
C LYS A 119 1.53 -14.50 16.64
N HIS A 120 1.69 -14.17 15.36
CA HIS A 120 0.68 -14.48 14.34
C HIS A 120 0.88 -15.83 13.67
N LYS A 121 2.00 -16.53 13.96
CA LYS A 121 2.37 -17.83 13.38
C LYS A 121 2.37 -17.77 11.86
N VAL A 122 3.08 -16.78 11.31
CA VAL A 122 3.21 -16.53 9.88
C VAL A 122 4.67 -16.54 9.46
N ASP A 123 4.92 -16.85 8.20
CA ASP A 123 6.26 -16.94 7.61
C ASP A 123 6.73 -15.58 7.12
N ALA A 124 5.80 -14.67 6.83
CA ALA A 124 6.11 -13.30 6.45
C ALA A 124 5.04 -12.30 6.92
N VAL A 125 5.47 -11.03 7.04
CA VAL A 125 4.60 -9.86 7.26
C VAL A 125 4.87 -8.85 6.15
N ALA A 126 3.82 -8.47 5.42
CA ALA A 126 3.87 -7.46 4.36
C ALA A 126 3.17 -6.18 4.83
N LEU A 127 3.88 -5.06 4.82
CA LEU A 127 3.46 -3.77 5.34
C LEU A 127 3.50 -2.68 4.25
N GLY A 128 2.70 -1.63 4.40
CA GLY A 128 2.63 -0.48 3.51
C GLY A 128 2.93 0.85 4.21
N HIS A 129 2.08 1.86 3.99
CA HIS A 129 1.93 3.13 4.71
C HIS A 129 3.12 4.11 4.64
N THR A 130 4.35 3.63 4.84
CA THR A 130 5.55 4.49 4.81
C THR A 130 5.93 4.97 3.41
N HIS A 131 5.55 4.23 2.37
CA HIS A 131 5.96 4.41 0.96
C HIS A 131 7.47 4.25 0.75
N VAL A 132 8.18 3.65 1.69
CA VAL A 132 9.63 3.39 1.64
C VAL A 132 9.82 1.87 1.59
N PRO A 133 10.43 1.34 0.51
CA PRO A 133 10.63 -0.10 0.36
C PRO A 133 11.76 -0.59 1.29
N TYR A 134 11.53 -1.74 1.90
CA TYR A 134 12.55 -2.47 2.65
C TYR A 134 12.25 -3.96 2.72
N VAL A 135 13.28 -4.75 2.97
CA VAL A 135 13.19 -6.16 3.34
C VAL A 135 14.04 -6.39 4.57
N TRP A 136 13.44 -6.98 5.59
CA TRP A 136 14.11 -7.51 6.77
C TRP A 136 13.85 -9.01 6.83
N ALA A 137 14.89 -9.80 7.12
CA ALA A 137 14.77 -11.25 7.20
C ALA A 137 15.60 -11.79 8.38
N SER A 138 15.08 -12.85 9.00
CA SER A 138 15.74 -13.64 10.03
C SER A 138 15.49 -15.14 9.81
N LYS A 139 15.94 -15.97 10.75
CA LYS A 139 15.62 -17.40 10.73
C LYS A 139 14.15 -17.70 11.01
N VAL A 140 13.40 -16.74 11.55
CA VAL A 140 11.97 -16.88 11.90
C VAL A 140 11.08 -16.59 10.71
N GLY A 141 11.52 -15.72 9.80
CA GLY A 141 10.74 -15.31 8.63
C GLY A 141 11.17 -13.94 8.10
N ALA A 142 10.32 -13.30 7.30
CA ALA A 142 10.60 -12.01 6.67
C ALA A 142 9.54 -10.95 6.99
N VAL A 143 9.96 -9.68 7.09
CA VAL A 143 9.08 -8.51 7.13
C VAL A 143 9.49 -7.56 6.02
N PHE A 144 8.55 -7.13 5.19
CA PHE A 144 8.89 -6.28 4.05
C PHE A 144 7.82 -5.25 3.75
N ASN A 145 8.26 -4.18 3.10
CA ASN A 145 7.41 -3.15 2.53
C ASN A 145 7.80 -2.98 1.06
N PRO A 146 6.88 -3.09 0.10
CA PRO A 146 7.19 -2.94 -1.33
C PRO A 146 7.40 -1.48 -1.75
N GLY A 147 7.19 -0.52 -0.85
CA GLY A 147 7.17 0.90 -1.19
C GLY A 147 5.80 1.36 -1.72
N SER A 148 5.80 2.19 -2.73
CA SER A 148 4.56 2.74 -3.30
C SER A 148 4.61 2.82 -4.82
N VAL A 149 3.53 2.37 -5.47
CA VAL A 149 3.36 2.51 -6.93
C VAL A 149 2.91 3.92 -7.32
N GLY A 150 2.16 4.61 -6.45
CA GLY A 150 1.51 5.88 -6.77
C GLY A 150 2.20 7.11 -6.19
N GLN A 151 2.91 6.97 -5.06
CA GLN A 151 3.54 8.09 -4.39
C GLN A 151 4.77 7.65 -3.58
N PRO A 152 5.91 7.37 -4.25
CA PRO A 152 7.16 6.99 -3.57
C PRO A 152 7.69 8.12 -2.69
N ARG A 153 8.43 7.75 -1.62
CA ARG A 153 9.05 8.69 -0.65
C ARG A 153 10.53 8.38 -0.43
N THR A 154 11.22 8.00 -1.50
CA THR A 154 12.63 7.60 -1.46
C THR A 154 13.59 8.61 -2.08
N GLY A 155 13.06 9.69 -2.65
CA GLY A 155 13.82 10.60 -3.52
C GLY A 155 13.92 10.10 -4.97
N ASP A 156 13.39 8.91 -5.26
CA ASP A 156 13.30 8.35 -6.62
C ASP A 156 11.83 8.39 -7.08
N PRO A 157 11.52 9.01 -8.22
CA PRO A 157 10.14 9.14 -8.70
C PRO A 157 9.55 7.85 -9.28
N ARG A 158 10.33 6.80 -9.48
CA ARG A 158 9.85 5.54 -10.04
C ARG A 158 8.90 4.82 -9.07
N ALA A 159 7.89 4.17 -9.61
CA ALA A 159 7.00 3.32 -8.84
C ALA A 159 7.77 2.14 -8.24
N SER A 160 7.48 1.80 -6.98
CA SER A 160 8.12 0.70 -6.26
C SER A 160 7.13 -0.43 -6.02
N PHE A 161 7.59 -1.67 -6.22
CA PHE A 161 6.86 -2.90 -5.90
C PHE A 161 7.82 -4.02 -5.50
N ALA A 162 7.30 -5.13 -5.00
CA ALA A 162 8.08 -6.31 -4.65
C ALA A 162 7.58 -7.55 -5.40
N THR A 163 8.49 -8.47 -5.70
CA THR A 163 8.15 -9.85 -6.02
C THR A 163 8.58 -10.76 -4.87
N ALA A 164 7.75 -11.77 -4.57
CA ALA A 164 8.05 -12.78 -3.59
C ALA A 164 8.10 -14.14 -4.29
N GLU A 165 9.25 -14.81 -4.21
CA GLU A 165 9.43 -16.15 -4.75
C GLU A 165 9.47 -17.17 -3.62
N ILE A 166 8.70 -18.25 -3.79
CA ILE A 166 8.63 -19.36 -2.83
C ILE A 166 9.31 -20.57 -3.46
N SER A 167 10.30 -21.12 -2.77
CA SER A 167 10.97 -22.37 -3.16
C SER A 167 11.04 -23.32 -1.97
N GLY A 168 10.20 -24.35 -1.96
CA GLY A 168 9.99 -25.18 -0.80
C GLY A 168 9.43 -24.37 0.37
N HIS A 169 10.18 -24.27 1.48
CA HIS A 169 9.78 -23.46 2.65
C HIS A 169 10.57 -22.15 2.76
N GLN A 170 11.23 -21.73 1.69
CA GLN A 170 12.01 -20.48 1.68
C GLN A 170 11.27 -19.41 0.88
N LEU A 171 11.20 -18.22 1.47
CA LEU A 171 10.69 -17.01 0.84
C LEU A 171 11.87 -16.08 0.50
N SER A 172 11.97 -15.66 -0.75
CA SER A 172 12.83 -14.57 -1.21
C SER A 172 11.97 -13.39 -1.64
N VAL A 173 12.35 -12.19 -1.25
CA VAL A 173 11.63 -10.96 -1.60
C VAL A 173 12.59 -10.00 -2.31
N ASP A 174 12.26 -9.64 -3.54
CA ASP A 174 13.02 -8.70 -4.35
C ASP A 174 12.24 -7.40 -4.55
N LEU A 175 12.91 -6.27 -4.32
CA LEU A 175 12.35 -4.93 -4.51
C LEU A 175 12.66 -4.43 -5.92
N HIS A 176 11.65 -3.84 -6.56
CA HIS A 176 11.74 -3.35 -7.93
C HIS A 176 11.32 -1.89 -8.04
N LEU A 177 11.94 -1.18 -8.99
CA LEU A 177 11.57 0.17 -9.38
C LEU A 177 11.24 0.18 -10.88
N THR A 178 10.13 0.80 -11.25
CA THR A 178 9.71 0.93 -12.64
C THR A 178 9.31 2.36 -12.98
N PRO A 179 9.75 2.90 -14.12
CA PRO A 179 9.28 4.20 -14.57
C PRO A 179 7.80 4.12 -14.97
N TYR A 180 7.11 5.25 -14.87
CA TYR A 180 5.75 5.43 -15.35
C TYR A 180 5.58 6.83 -15.92
N ASP A 181 4.47 7.10 -16.58
CA ASP A 181 4.14 8.41 -17.16
C ASP A 181 3.70 9.38 -16.06
N ILE A 182 4.70 10.05 -15.46
CA ILE A 182 4.49 11.05 -14.39
C ILE A 182 3.76 12.28 -14.93
N ASP A 183 4.06 12.69 -16.16
CA ASP A 183 3.46 13.87 -16.77
C ASP A 183 1.94 13.70 -16.90
N THR A 184 1.49 12.59 -17.46
CA THR A 184 0.06 12.27 -17.56
C THR A 184 -0.59 12.17 -16.17
N ALA A 185 0.07 11.57 -15.18
CA ALA A 185 -0.47 11.48 -13.83
C ALA A 185 -0.61 12.87 -13.19
N ALA A 186 0.41 13.70 -13.29
CA ALA A 186 0.42 15.06 -12.76
C ALA A 186 -0.64 15.95 -13.45
N GLU A 187 -0.75 15.88 -14.78
CA GLU A 187 -1.75 16.62 -15.54
C GLU A 187 -3.18 16.28 -15.11
N LYS A 188 -3.51 15.00 -14.96
CA LYS A 188 -4.82 14.56 -14.45
C LYS A 188 -5.11 15.10 -13.06
N MET A 189 -4.11 15.12 -12.16
CA MET A 189 -4.26 15.69 -10.83
C MET A 189 -4.49 17.20 -10.86
N GLN A 190 -3.82 17.92 -11.75
CA GLN A 190 -4.04 19.36 -11.98
C GLN A 190 -5.46 19.64 -12.49
N GLN A 191 -5.90 18.92 -13.52
CA GLN A 191 -7.25 19.03 -14.09
C GLN A 191 -8.34 18.70 -13.06
N ALA A 192 -8.07 17.80 -12.14
CA ALA A 192 -8.95 17.46 -11.02
C ALA A 192 -8.98 18.52 -9.91
N GLY A 193 -8.13 19.57 -9.98
CA GLY A 193 -8.03 20.60 -8.95
C GLY A 193 -7.42 20.14 -7.64
N LEU A 194 -6.62 19.06 -7.67
CA LEU A 194 -5.89 18.57 -6.50
C LEU A 194 -4.75 19.54 -6.11
N PRO A 195 -4.38 19.61 -4.81
CA PRO A 195 -3.33 20.50 -4.34
C PRO A 195 -2.03 20.39 -5.12
N PRO A 196 -1.40 21.51 -5.57
CA PRO A 196 -0.20 21.49 -6.41
C PRO A 196 0.95 20.65 -5.85
N ILE A 197 1.17 20.68 -4.54
CA ILE A 197 2.23 19.90 -3.89
C ILE A 197 2.10 18.40 -4.14
N LEU A 198 0.88 17.87 -4.34
CA LEU A 198 0.65 16.45 -4.53
C LEU A 198 1.13 15.93 -5.88
N TRP A 199 0.98 16.71 -6.95
CA TRP A 199 1.49 16.33 -8.27
C TRP A 199 2.95 16.76 -8.49
N GLN A 200 3.38 17.89 -7.88
CA GLN A 200 4.79 18.31 -7.96
C GLN A 200 5.75 17.33 -7.32
N ARG A 201 5.36 16.70 -6.21
CA ARG A 201 6.21 15.73 -5.50
C ARG A 201 6.37 14.41 -6.25
N LEU A 202 5.50 14.08 -7.22
CA LEU A 202 5.65 12.87 -8.05
C LEU A 202 6.97 12.89 -8.82
N TYR A 203 7.39 14.06 -9.33
CA TYR A 203 8.66 14.22 -10.05
C TYR A 203 9.90 14.05 -9.17
N ARG A 204 9.72 14.12 -7.87
CA ARG A 204 10.82 14.09 -6.89
C ARG A 204 10.83 12.82 -6.03
N GLY A 205 9.78 12.04 -6.06
CA GLY A 205 9.66 10.86 -5.23
C GLY A 205 9.63 11.15 -3.72
N ILE A 206 8.90 12.21 -3.29
CA ILE A 206 8.86 12.68 -1.88
C ILE A 206 7.43 12.83 -1.35
#